data_ea1f862c57da40ec4e5976b1e95ad31c
#
_entry.id   ea1f862c57da40ec4e5976b1e95ad31c
#
_cell.length_a   1.000
_cell.length_b   1.000
_cell.length_c   1.000
_cell.angle_alpha   90.00
_cell.angle_beta   90.00
_cell.angle_gamma   90.00
#
_symmetry.space_group_name_H-M   'P 1'
#
loop_
_entity.id
_entity.type
_entity.pdbx_description
1 polymer ?
#
loop_
_entity_poly.entity_id
_entity_poly.type
_entity_poly.pdbx_seq_one_letter_code
_entity_poly.pdbx_strand_id
1 'polypeptide(L)'
;MKNMNDMDVLIDGRKYTICGFESDEYLQQIAAYINRKFTEFKKKDYYRRLDLDLRNVLLAINIADDYYKTKKKASEYKSENELKDKMVLEMKHEIIDLKETIKKQESKTDELEDSLEKAEKKIIELETRLKQRK
;
A
#
# COMPACT_ATOMS: atom_id res chain seq x y z
N MET A 1 -31.95 -14.85 0.92
CA MET A 1 -32.01 -15.05 -0.53
C MET A 1 -31.75 -13.71 -1.20
N LYS A 2 -30.72 -13.62 -2.06
CA LYS A 2 -30.59 -12.43 -2.91
C LYS A 2 -31.72 -12.45 -3.93
N ASN A 3 -32.55 -11.44 -3.92
CA ASN A 3 -33.61 -11.30 -4.93
C ASN A 3 -32.98 -10.92 -6.26
N MET A 4 -33.48 -11.52 -7.30
CA MET A 4 -33.16 -11.22 -8.68
C MET A 4 -33.85 -9.91 -9.06
N ASN A 5 -33.12 -8.90 -9.46
CA ASN A 5 -33.66 -7.60 -9.85
C ASN A 5 -33.48 -7.38 -11.35
N ASP A 6 -34.49 -6.82 -11.99
CA ASP A 6 -34.39 -6.34 -13.36
C ASP A 6 -33.94 -4.89 -13.34
N MET A 7 -32.86 -4.61 -14.07
CA MET A 7 -32.31 -3.27 -14.16
C MET A 7 -32.10 -2.83 -15.61
N ASP A 8 -32.45 -1.59 -15.89
CA ASP A 8 -32.21 -0.97 -17.17
C ASP A 8 -30.86 -0.28 -17.22
N VAL A 9 -30.03 -0.65 -18.18
CA VAL A 9 -28.74 -0.01 -18.46
C VAL A 9 -28.70 0.53 -19.87
N LEU A 10 -28.03 1.66 -20.05
CA LEU A 10 -27.79 2.25 -21.35
C LEU A 10 -26.39 1.91 -21.82
N ILE A 11 -26.26 1.15 -22.92
CA ILE A 11 -24.99 0.76 -23.52
C ILE A 11 -24.98 1.17 -24.98
N ASP A 12 -24.01 1.98 -25.35
CA ASP A 12 -23.84 2.53 -26.72
C ASP A 12 -25.13 3.16 -27.29
N GLY A 13 -25.85 3.89 -26.42
CA GLY A 13 -27.10 4.55 -26.79
C GLY A 13 -28.33 3.64 -26.88
N ARG A 14 -28.20 2.36 -26.52
CA ARG A 14 -29.31 1.40 -26.51
C ARG A 14 -29.63 1.00 -25.08
N LYS A 15 -30.93 0.88 -24.79
CA LYS A 15 -31.44 0.42 -23.50
C LYS A 15 -31.45 -1.11 -23.47
N TYR A 16 -30.94 -1.68 -22.40
CA TYR A 16 -30.97 -3.11 -22.13
C TYR A 16 -31.51 -3.34 -20.71
N THR A 17 -32.43 -4.27 -20.56
CA THR A 17 -32.88 -4.74 -19.25
C THR A 17 -32.08 -5.97 -18.90
N ILE A 18 -31.30 -5.88 -17.83
CA ILE A 18 -30.45 -6.97 -17.33
C ILE A 18 -31.03 -7.48 -16.03
N CYS A 19 -31.22 -8.78 -15.96
CA CYS A 19 -31.69 -9.47 -14.78
C CYS A 19 -30.50 -10.12 -14.06
N GLY A 20 -30.34 -9.84 -12.77
CA GLY A 20 -29.19 -10.36 -12.01
C GLY A 20 -29.33 -10.16 -10.50
N PHE A 21 -28.31 -10.62 -9.78
CA PHE A 21 -28.21 -10.54 -8.32
C PHE A 21 -27.33 -9.38 -7.84
N GLU A 22 -26.74 -8.64 -8.77
CA GLU A 22 -25.86 -7.53 -8.47
C GLU A 22 -26.66 -6.26 -8.15
N SER A 23 -26.05 -5.28 -7.49
CA SER A 23 -26.68 -4.02 -7.19
C SER A 23 -26.79 -3.13 -8.44
N ASP A 24 -27.80 -2.27 -8.47
CA ASP A 24 -28.00 -1.31 -9.55
C ASP A 24 -26.79 -0.42 -9.76
N GLU A 25 -26.17 0.04 -8.68
CA GLU A 25 -24.96 0.86 -8.73
C GLU A 25 -23.79 0.15 -9.40
N TYR A 26 -23.60 -1.13 -9.09
CA TYR A 26 -22.55 -1.94 -9.68
C TYR A 26 -22.75 -2.15 -11.19
N LEU A 27 -23.98 -2.47 -11.60
CA LEU A 27 -24.31 -2.65 -13.02
C LEU A 27 -24.20 -1.31 -13.80
N GLN A 28 -24.54 -0.18 -13.18
CA GLN A 28 -24.31 1.14 -13.78
C GLN A 28 -22.82 1.45 -13.95
N GLN A 29 -21.96 1.06 -13.00
CA GLN A 29 -20.50 1.20 -13.14
C GLN A 29 -19.96 0.34 -14.29
N ILE A 30 -20.45 -0.88 -14.45
CA ILE A 30 -20.10 -1.76 -15.57
C ILE A 30 -20.54 -1.12 -16.90
N ALA A 31 -21.77 -0.65 -16.98
CA ALA A 31 -22.28 0.02 -18.18
C ALA A 31 -21.45 1.27 -18.54
N ALA A 32 -21.09 2.08 -17.55
CA ALA A 32 -20.23 3.23 -17.73
C ALA A 32 -18.83 2.85 -18.26
N TYR A 33 -18.23 1.77 -17.75
CA TYR A 33 -16.97 1.25 -18.23
C TYR A 33 -17.05 0.80 -19.69
N ILE A 34 -18.09 0.02 -20.04
CA ILE A 34 -18.32 -0.44 -21.42
C ILE A 34 -18.51 0.75 -22.36
N ASN A 35 -19.30 1.76 -21.96
CA ASN A 35 -19.51 2.97 -22.74
C ASN A 35 -18.24 3.76 -23.00
N ARG A 36 -17.30 3.83 -22.03
CA ARG A 36 -16.00 4.43 -22.25
C ARG A 36 -15.21 3.68 -23.33
N LYS A 37 -15.23 2.35 -23.31
CA LYS A 37 -14.58 1.53 -24.33
C LYS A 37 -15.15 1.77 -25.72
N PHE A 38 -16.48 1.84 -25.86
CA PHE A 38 -17.11 2.21 -27.12
C PHE A 38 -16.69 3.60 -27.59
N THR A 39 -16.62 4.57 -26.69
CA THR A 39 -16.20 5.94 -27.03
C THR A 39 -14.75 5.97 -27.50
N GLU A 40 -13.84 5.21 -26.89
CA GLU A 40 -12.45 5.09 -27.31
C GLU A 40 -12.32 4.46 -28.69
N PHE A 41 -13.06 3.38 -28.97
CA PHE A 41 -13.04 2.70 -30.25
C PHE A 41 -13.63 3.56 -31.38
N LYS A 42 -14.70 4.29 -31.12
CA LYS A 42 -15.32 5.17 -32.11
C LYS A 42 -14.42 6.30 -32.60
N LYS A 43 -13.40 6.67 -31.85
CA LYS A 43 -12.38 7.64 -32.25
C LYS A 43 -11.41 7.08 -33.30
N LYS A 44 -11.38 5.76 -33.50
CA LYS A 44 -10.44 5.10 -34.41
C LYS A 44 -11.10 4.84 -35.74
N ASP A 45 -10.48 5.31 -36.84
CA ASP A 45 -11.04 5.23 -38.18
C ASP A 45 -11.29 3.80 -38.63
N TYR A 46 -10.43 2.83 -38.28
CA TYR A 46 -10.62 1.45 -38.65
C TYR A 46 -11.88 0.84 -38.03
N TYR A 47 -12.26 1.23 -36.81
CA TYR A 47 -13.42 0.70 -36.10
C TYR A 47 -14.71 0.98 -36.84
N ARG A 48 -14.82 2.14 -37.52
CA ARG A 48 -16.02 2.53 -38.26
C ARG A 48 -16.23 1.65 -39.51
N ARG A 49 -15.17 1.00 -40.02
CA ARG A 49 -15.23 0.14 -41.19
C ARG A 49 -15.55 -1.32 -40.88
N LEU A 50 -15.52 -1.69 -39.61
CA LEU A 50 -15.81 -3.05 -39.14
C LEU A 50 -17.31 -3.30 -39.11
N ASP A 51 -17.70 -4.54 -39.37
CA ASP A 51 -19.06 -5.00 -39.13
C ASP A 51 -19.36 -5.06 -37.62
N LEU A 52 -20.63 -5.22 -37.27
CA LEU A 52 -21.09 -5.18 -35.88
C LEU A 52 -20.49 -6.32 -35.07
N ASP A 53 -20.41 -7.53 -35.66
CA ASP A 53 -19.92 -8.71 -34.95
C ASP A 53 -18.45 -8.55 -34.58
N LEU A 54 -17.63 -8.07 -35.52
CA LEU A 54 -16.21 -7.83 -35.28
C LEU A 54 -15.98 -6.69 -34.28
N ARG A 55 -16.81 -5.65 -34.26
CA ARG A 55 -16.80 -4.59 -33.24
C ARG A 55 -17.04 -5.18 -31.85
N ASN A 56 -18.02 -6.06 -31.71
CA ASN A 56 -18.35 -6.71 -30.44
C ASN A 56 -17.23 -7.63 -29.97
N VAL A 57 -16.63 -8.39 -30.87
CA VAL A 57 -15.47 -9.25 -30.56
C VAL A 57 -14.27 -8.42 -30.09
N LEU A 58 -13.97 -7.31 -30.77
CA LEU A 58 -12.89 -6.41 -30.35
C LEU A 58 -13.13 -5.80 -28.99
N LEU A 59 -14.38 -5.40 -28.70
CA LEU A 59 -14.75 -4.90 -27.39
C LEU A 59 -14.53 -5.96 -26.31
N ALA A 60 -15.00 -7.19 -26.56
CA ALA A 60 -14.84 -8.31 -25.62
C ALA A 60 -13.36 -8.63 -25.34
N ILE A 61 -12.52 -8.66 -26.40
CA ILE A 61 -11.08 -8.87 -26.26
C ILE A 61 -10.44 -7.77 -25.44
N ASN A 62 -10.82 -6.51 -25.68
CA ASN A 62 -10.25 -5.38 -24.94
C ASN A 62 -10.64 -5.39 -23.45
N ILE A 63 -11.88 -5.75 -23.15
CA ILE A 63 -12.33 -5.93 -21.76
C ILE A 63 -11.57 -7.06 -21.09
N ALA A 64 -11.39 -8.19 -21.78
CA ALA A 64 -10.63 -9.32 -21.26
C ALA A 64 -9.15 -8.95 -21.04
N ASP A 65 -8.53 -8.19 -21.95
CA ASP A 65 -7.15 -7.70 -21.80
C ASP A 65 -7.01 -6.82 -20.55
N ASP A 66 -7.94 -5.86 -20.33
CA ASP A 66 -7.95 -5.03 -19.14
C ASP A 66 -8.09 -5.86 -17.86
N TYR A 67 -8.94 -6.88 -17.88
CA TYR A 67 -9.09 -7.80 -16.75
C TYR A 67 -7.78 -8.52 -16.42
N TYR A 68 -7.13 -9.11 -17.41
CA TYR A 68 -5.87 -9.84 -17.19
C TYR A 68 -4.73 -8.92 -16.75
N LYS A 69 -4.62 -7.72 -17.33
CA LYS A 69 -3.64 -6.73 -16.91
C LYS A 69 -3.87 -6.27 -15.47
N THR A 70 -5.11 -6.04 -15.09
CA THR A 70 -5.47 -5.65 -13.71
C THR A 70 -5.20 -6.77 -12.73
N LYS A 71 -5.54 -8.02 -13.09
CA LYS A 71 -5.26 -9.21 -12.29
C LYS A 71 -3.76 -9.41 -12.07
N LYS A 72 -2.94 -9.19 -13.10
CA LYS A 72 -1.48 -9.26 -12.99
C LYS A 72 -0.94 -8.20 -12.04
N LYS A 73 -1.37 -6.94 -12.20
CA LYS A 73 -0.99 -5.85 -11.29
C LYS A 73 -1.41 -6.12 -9.84
N ALA A 74 -2.61 -6.64 -9.62
CA ALA A 74 -3.06 -6.99 -8.28
C ALA A 74 -2.18 -8.05 -7.63
N SER A 75 -1.72 -9.06 -8.39
CA SER A 75 -0.78 -10.07 -7.93
C SER A 75 0.59 -9.48 -7.59
N GLU A 76 1.09 -8.56 -8.43
CA GLU A 76 2.36 -7.86 -8.22
C GLU A 76 2.30 -7.01 -6.94
N TYR A 77 1.23 -6.23 -6.74
CA TYR A 77 1.03 -5.44 -5.52
C TYR A 77 0.90 -6.30 -4.26
N LYS A 78 0.24 -7.46 -4.36
CA LYS A 78 0.16 -8.39 -3.23
C LYS A 78 1.55 -8.88 -2.82
N SER A 79 2.37 -9.29 -3.78
CA SER A 79 3.74 -9.72 -3.52
C SER A 79 4.61 -8.60 -2.93
N GLU A 80 4.47 -7.38 -3.46
CA GLU A 80 5.18 -6.20 -2.94
C GLU A 80 4.76 -5.88 -1.50
N ASN A 81 3.47 -5.96 -1.17
CA ASN A 81 2.98 -5.75 0.17
C ASN A 81 3.50 -6.80 1.16
N GLU A 82 3.55 -8.08 0.76
CA GLU A 82 4.12 -9.15 1.59
C GLU A 82 5.61 -8.90 1.91
N LEU A 83 6.37 -8.38 0.94
CA LEU A 83 7.75 -7.96 1.16
C LEU A 83 7.86 -6.77 2.11
N LYS A 84 7.02 -5.76 1.93
CA LYS A 84 6.98 -4.59 2.83
C LYS A 84 6.63 -4.98 4.26
N ASP A 85 5.68 -5.89 4.46
CA ASP A 85 5.31 -6.39 5.78
C ASP A 85 6.47 -7.08 6.48
N LYS A 86 7.25 -7.89 5.76
CA LYS A 86 8.48 -8.50 6.28
C LYS A 86 9.51 -7.44 6.69
N MET A 87 9.76 -6.46 5.83
CA MET A 87 10.70 -5.36 6.15
C MET A 87 10.26 -4.57 7.37
N VAL A 88 8.96 -4.29 7.51
CA VAL A 88 8.41 -3.61 8.70
C VAL A 88 8.64 -4.44 9.97
N LEU A 89 8.48 -5.76 9.89
CA LEU A 89 8.73 -6.65 11.02
C LEU A 89 10.21 -6.64 11.42
N GLU A 90 11.12 -6.75 10.45
CA GLU A 90 12.58 -6.67 10.68
C GLU A 90 12.98 -5.34 11.33
N MET A 91 12.48 -4.21 10.79
CA MET A 91 12.72 -2.90 11.39
C MET A 91 12.21 -2.77 12.83
N LYS A 92 11.06 -3.38 13.14
CA LYS A 92 10.55 -3.40 14.52
C LYS A 92 11.47 -4.15 15.47
N HIS A 93 12.03 -5.27 15.04
CA HIS A 93 13.03 -6.02 15.83
C HIS A 93 14.28 -5.19 16.05
N GLU A 94 14.80 -4.56 15.00
CA GLU A 94 15.98 -3.70 15.09
C GLU A 94 15.75 -2.52 16.06
N ILE A 95 14.59 -1.90 16.03
CA ILE A 95 14.21 -0.83 16.97
C ILE A 95 14.24 -1.34 18.42
N ILE A 96 13.76 -2.55 18.69
CA ILE A 96 13.78 -3.13 20.02
C ILE A 96 15.21 -3.34 20.49
N ASP A 97 16.06 -3.92 19.65
CA ASP A 97 17.48 -4.18 19.97
C ASP A 97 18.25 -2.88 20.20
N LEU A 98 18.00 -1.86 19.38
CA LEU A 98 18.61 -0.53 19.57
C LEU A 98 18.15 0.13 20.87
N LYS A 99 16.88 0.02 21.25
CA LYS A 99 16.37 0.54 22.53
C LYS A 99 17.04 -0.13 23.73
N GLU A 100 17.23 -1.45 23.66
CA GLU A 100 17.95 -2.18 24.72
C GLU A 100 19.41 -1.73 24.82
N THR A 101 20.07 -1.53 23.68
CA THR A 101 21.44 -1.05 23.61
C THR A 101 21.58 0.34 24.20
N ILE A 102 20.66 1.25 23.84
CA ILE A 102 20.62 2.61 24.40
C ILE A 102 20.48 2.55 25.92
N LYS A 103 19.54 1.77 26.44
CA LYS A 103 19.33 1.63 27.89
C LYS A 103 20.58 1.13 28.62
N LYS A 104 21.30 0.16 28.04
CA LYS A 104 22.56 -0.33 28.59
C LYS A 104 23.65 0.73 28.59
N GLN A 105 23.72 1.53 27.52
CA GLN A 105 24.69 2.61 27.43
C GLN A 105 24.40 3.75 28.41
N GLU A 106 23.13 4.13 28.56
CA GLU A 106 22.69 5.12 29.55
C GLU A 106 23.09 4.70 30.97
N SER A 107 22.79 3.45 31.37
CA SER A 107 23.20 2.91 32.67
C SER A 107 24.71 2.95 32.87
N LYS A 108 25.49 2.62 31.86
CA LYS A 108 26.96 2.67 31.92
C LYS A 108 27.49 4.10 32.02
N THR A 109 26.83 5.04 31.35
CA THR A 109 27.16 6.46 31.44
C THR A 109 26.94 6.99 32.85
N ASP A 110 25.80 6.66 33.47
CA ASP A 110 25.48 7.04 34.85
C ASP A 110 26.51 6.47 35.84
N GLU A 111 26.94 5.20 35.68
CA GLU A 111 27.97 4.58 36.49
C GLU A 111 29.34 5.29 36.36
N LEU A 112 29.68 5.70 35.14
CA LEU A 112 30.93 6.44 34.86
C LEU A 112 30.90 7.85 35.44
N GLU A 113 29.77 8.55 35.36
CA GLU A 113 29.58 9.86 35.96
C GLU A 113 29.72 9.81 37.48
N ASP A 114 29.11 8.83 38.15
CA ASP A 114 29.28 8.57 39.58
C ASP A 114 30.71 8.30 39.95
N SER A 115 31.44 7.51 39.16
CA SER A 115 32.82 7.17 39.39
C SER A 115 33.74 8.41 39.22
N LEU A 116 33.43 9.24 38.23
CA LEU A 116 34.13 10.50 37.98
C LEU A 116 33.95 11.47 39.15
N GLU A 117 32.75 11.66 39.65
CA GLU A 117 32.47 12.50 40.81
C GLU A 117 33.20 12.06 42.06
N LYS A 118 33.24 10.74 42.32
CA LYS A 118 34.01 10.18 43.44
C LYS A 118 35.53 10.41 43.30
N ALA A 119 36.07 10.28 42.10
CA ALA A 119 37.48 10.53 41.81
C ALA A 119 37.80 12.00 41.99
N GLU A 120 36.99 12.93 41.53
CA GLU A 120 37.18 14.37 41.70
C GLU A 120 37.17 14.78 43.18
N LYS A 121 36.21 14.26 43.97
CA LYS A 121 36.17 14.48 45.41
C LYS A 121 37.46 13.98 46.10
N LYS A 122 37.98 12.83 45.67
CA LYS A 122 39.23 12.27 46.23
C LYS A 122 40.46 13.13 45.87
N ILE A 123 40.50 13.66 44.67
CA ILE A 123 41.55 14.57 44.24
C ILE A 123 41.55 15.84 45.14
N ILE A 124 40.39 16.47 45.33
CA ILE A 124 40.27 17.64 46.17
C ILE A 124 40.70 17.35 47.61
N GLU A 125 40.31 16.19 48.17
CA GLU A 125 40.73 15.77 49.51
C GLU A 125 42.25 15.63 49.63
N LEU A 126 42.87 14.99 48.65
CA LEU A 126 44.32 14.78 48.63
C LEU A 126 45.09 16.12 48.46
N GLU A 127 44.63 16.99 47.60
CA GLU A 127 45.24 18.32 47.41
C GLU A 127 45.15 19.13 48.70
N THR A 128 44.03 19.08 49.39
CA THR A 128 43.85 19.78 50.67
C THR A 128 44.81 19.27 51.73
N ARG A 129 44.95 17.92 51.86
CA ARG A 129 45.92 17.30 52.77
C ARG A 129 47.36 17.68 52.44
N LEU A 130 47.73 17.77 51.19
CA LEU A 130 49.08 18.20 50.73
C LEU A 130 49.37 19.66 51.14
N LYS A 131 48.37 20.56 51.00
CA LYS A 131 48.51 21.95 51.38
C LYS A 131 48.68 22.13 52.89
N GLN A 132 48.07 21.29 53.72
CA GLN A 132 48.16 21.32 55.20
C GLN A 132 49.48 20.76 55.73
N ARG A 133 50.23 20.01 54.92
CA ARG A 133 51.53 19.46 55.28
C ARG A 133 52.72 20.36 54.95
N LYS A 134 52.48 21.46 54.27
CA LYS A 134 53.46 22.51 54.03
C LYS A 134 53.36 23.60 55.09
#